data_eb39534f3c0b89ab833ce526071fc48a
#
_entry.id   eb39534f3c0b89ab833ce526071fc48a
#
_cell.length_a   1.000
_cell.length_b   1.000
_cell.length_c   1.000
_cell.angle_alpha   90.00
_cell.angle_beta   90.00
_cell.angle_gamma   90.00
#
_symmetry.space_group_name_H-M   'P 1'
#
loop_
_entity.id
_entity.type
_entity.pdbx_description
1 polymer ?
#
loop_
_entity_poly.entity_id
_entity_poly.type
_entity_poly.pdbx_seq_one_letter_code
_entity_poly.pdbx_strand_id
1 'polypeptide(L)'
;FFFFFTFFFLLCLGRFMHGSAVNSFYASVELLDHPELRDRPVAVCGDPNSRHGIILAKNEPAKRYKVQTAETIWQARRKCPELVLLPAHHWKYRDYSRRVNAVYERYTDLVEPFSIDESWLDITGSLHLFGGDAKALADEIRRVLREELGLTVSVGVSFNKIFAKMGSDYKKPDATTVISRENYQELLWPLPITSLLFVGRSAAAALEHYGVHTIGDLARLDREAAASILGRQGCTLHDYATGAEHSPVVPAREQPGPKSVGNGLTFPRNLVGWAELHAGVTELADEVAVRLRGHGLKCTTLQVTIRDPNFKDICRQKRLSAPTYVARELSEVAMELIRAAWRENAPVRALTLTAQALVEEGEAGEQLDLFAAGAAPRRDKLEKLEKAMDGIRDKFGRDAIAPASTVHRDRAEVKAEQRLPPVD
;
A
#
# COMPACT_ATOMS: atom_id res chain seq x y z
N PHE A 1 -0.43 -47.73 13.82
CA PHE A 1 -0.39 -47.90 12.33
C PHE A 1 -1.37 -46.94 11.61
N PHE A 2 -2.52 -46.64 12.18
CA PHE A 2 -3.53 -45.74 11.57
C PHE A 2 -3.12 -44.25 11.57
N PHE A 3 -2.33 -43.78 12.55
CA PHE A 3 -1.85 -42.40 12.62
C PHE A 3 -0.73 -42.07 11.60
N PHE A 4 0.05 -43.07 11.19
CA PHE A 4 1.12 -42.85 10.18
C PHE A 4 0.56 -42.78 8.74
N PHE A 5 -0.56 -43.45 8.45
CA PHE A 5 -1.17 -43.42 7.12
C PHE A 5 -1.89 -42.10 6.83
N THR A 6 -2.49 -41.50 7.86
CA THR A 6 -3.16 -40.16 7.73
C THR A 6 -2.12 -39.04 7.53
N PHE A 7 -0.96 -39.15 8.17
CA PHE A 7 0.11 -38.15 8.01
C PHE A 7 0.81 -38.25 6.63
N PHE A 8 0.90 -39.43 6.05
CA PHE A 8 1.49 -39.66 4.72
C PHE A 8 0.53 -39.25 3.57
N PHE A 9 -0.78 -39.33 3.80
CA PHE A 9 -1.80 -38.87 2.85
C PHE A 9 -1.90 -37.34 2.80
N LEU A 10 -1.61 -36.63 3.90
CA LEU A 10 -1.51 -35.16 3.91
C LEU A 10 -0.29 -34.62 3.15
N LEU A 11 0.78 -35.41 3.02
CA LEU A 11 1.99 -35.02 2.28
C LEU A 11 1.85 -35.12 0.75
N CYS A 12 0.78 -35.78 0.26
CA CYS A 12 0.46 -35.86 -1.17
C CYS A 12 -0.64 -34.90 -1.63
N LEU A 13 -1.29 -34.20 -0.68
CA LEU A 13 -2.26 -33.14 -1.01
C LEU A 13 -1.48 -31.90 -1.46
N GLY A 14 -1.61 -31.56 -2.73
CA GLY A 14 -1.06 -30.32 -3.28
C GLY A 14 -1.50 -29.11 -2.46
N ARG A 15 -0.69 -28.08 -2.42
CA ARG A 15 -0.98 -26.84 -1.74
C ARG A 15 -2.16 -26.12 -2.42
N PHE A 16 -3.11 -25.61 -1.66
CA PHE A 16 -4.27 -24.88 -2.18
C PHE A 16 -4.26 -23.46 -1.64
N MET A 17 -4.04 -22.50 -2.54
CA MET A 17 -4.00 -21.07 -2.27
C MET A 17 -5.16 -20.39 -2.94
N HIS A 18 -5.82 -19.49 -2.21
CA HIS A 18 -6.69 -18.48 -2.79
C HIS A 18 -5.98 -17.13 -2.83
N GLY A 19 -6.00 -16.46 -3.99
CA GLY A 19 -5.69 -15.04 -4.12
C GLY A 19 -7.00 -14.30 -4.31
N SER A 20 -7.41 -13.47 -3.37
CA SER A 20 -8.66 -12.70 -3.44
C SER A 20 -8.40 -11.23 -3.74
N ALA A 21 -9.24 -10.62 -4.59
CA ALA A 21 -9.20 -9.20 -4.88
C ALA A 21 -10.62 -8.63 -4.96
N VAL A 22 -10.92 -7.60 -4.16
CA VAL A 22 -12.22 -6.92 -4.19
C VAL A 22 -12.34 -6.10 -5.47
N ASN A 23 -13.45 -6.25 -6.17
CA ASN A 23 -13.65 -5.59 -7.46
C ASN A 23 -13.94 -4.10 -7.28
N SER A 24 -13.14 -3.25 -7.96
CA SER A 24 -13.31 -1.79 -7.95
C SER A 24 -13.44 -1.20 -6.54
N PHE A 25 -12.65 -1.67 -5.60
CA PHE A 25 -12.85 -1.60 -4.14
C PHE A 25 -13.40 -0.27 -3.64
N TYR A 26 -12.67 0.85 -3.79
CA TYR A 26 -13.14 2.14 -3.28
C TYR A 26 -14.47 2.57 -3.90
N ALA A 27 -14.63 2.38 -5.20
CA ALA A 27 -15.89 2.69 -5.86
C ALA A 27 -17.04 1.79 -5.38
N SER A 28 -16.79 0.51 -5.15
CA SER A 28 -17.78 -0.43 -4.63
C SER A 28 -18.19 -0.06 -3.21
N VAL A 29 -17.26 0.32 -2.33
CA VAL A 29 -17.56 0.75 -0.96
C VAL A 29 -18.38 2.04 -0.94
N GLU A 30 -18.03 3.06 -1.76
CA GLU A 30 -18.84 4.29 -1.82
C GLU A 30 -20.24 4.03 -2.39
N LEU A 31 -20.37 3.14 -3.37
CA LEU A 31 -21.66 2.79 -3.97
C LEU A 31 -22.58 1.97 -3.05
N LEU A 32 -22.12 1.52 -1.88
CA LEU A 32 -23.02 0.96 -0.86
C LEU A 32 -23.96 2.03 -0.28
N ASP A 33 -23.45 3.26 -0.12
CA ASP A 33 -24.22 4.39 0.36
C ASP A 33 -24.99 5.12 -0.79
N HIS A 34 -24.64 4.80 -2.04
CA HIS A 34 -25.20 5.43 -3.25
C HIS A 34 -25.72 4.38 -4.25
N PRO A 35 -26.70 3.55 -3.85
CA PRO A 35 -27.20 2.48 -4.71
C PRO A 35 -27.79 2.99 -6.04
N GLU A 36 -28.30 4.22 -6.09
CA GLU A 36 -28.86 4.89 -7.28
C GLU A 36 -27.80 5.20 -8.34
N LEU A 37 -26.51 5.18 -7.97
CA LEU A 37 -25.39 5.45 -8.88
C LEU A 37 -24.75 4.20 -9.47
N ARG A 38 -25.20 3.00 -9.09
CA ARG A 38 -24.53 1.74 -9.47
C ARG A 38 -24.41 1.53 -10.98
N ASP A 39 -25.41 1.94 -11.72
CA ASP A 39 -25.47 1.77 -13.18
C ASP A 39 -24.91 2.97 -13.95
N ARG A 40 -24.50 4.03 -13.24
CA ARG A 40 -23.87 5.21 -13.82
C ARG A 40 -22.35 5.09 -13.78
N PRO A 41 -21.60 5.75 -14.69
CA PRO A 41 -20.16 5.84 -14.58
C PRO A 41 -19.77 6.66 -13.34
N VAL A 42 -19.09 6.01 -12.40
CA VAL A 42 -18.64 6.60 -11.12
C VAL A 42 -17.14 6.39 -10.95
N ALA A 43 -16.47 7.41 -10.46
CA ALA A 43 -15.08 7.32 -10.02
C ALA A 43 -14.91 7.96 -8.64
N VAL A 44 -14.09 7.33 -7.81
CA VAL A 44 -13.60 7.90 -6.57
C VAL A 44 -12.32 8.66 -6.87
N CYS A 45 -12.18 9.86 -6.37
CA CYS A 45 -11.03 10.72 -6.63
C CYS A 45 -10.62 11.51 -5.38
N GLY A 46 -9.41 12.07 -5.42
CA GLY A 46 -9.01 13.13 -4.50
C GLY A 46 -9.80 14.41 -4.75
N ASP A 47 -9.50 15.47 -4.01
CA ASP A 47 -10.21 16.75 -4.13
C ASP A 47 -10.29 17.23 -5.60
N PRO A 48 -11.51 17.37 -6.17
CA PRO A 48 -11.70 17.80 -7.54
C PRO A 48 -11.18 19.23 -7.83
N ASN A 49 -11.07 20.05 -6.81
CA ASN A 49 -10.58 21.43 -6.92
C ASN A 49 -9.06 21.52 -6.77
N SER A 50 -8.42 20.44 -6.35
CA SER A 50 -6.97 20.37 -6.23
C SER A 50 -6.32 20.11 -7.59
N ARG A 51 -5.21 20.82 -7.87
CA ARG A 51 -4.37 20.54 -9.06
C ARG A 51 -3.78 19.13 -9.11
N HIS A 52 -3.97 18.35 -8.06
CA HIS A 52 -3.44 16.99 -7.90
C HIS A 52 -4.54 15.93 -7.92
N GLY A 53 -5.80 16.31 -8.04
CA GLY A 53 -6.92 15.39 -8.07
C GLY A 53 -6.77 14.34 -9.16
N ILE A 54 -6.62 13.07 -8.76
CA ILE A 54 -6.52 11.93 -9.67
C ILE A 54 -7.63 10.93 -9.37
N ILE A 55 -7.93 10.10 -10.35
CA ILE A 55 -8.85 8.97 -10.19
C ILE A 55 -8.14 7.88 -9.35
N LEU A 56 -8.75 7.53 -8.22
CA LEU A 56 -8.27 6.48 -7.32
C LEU A 56 -8.89 5.12 -7.67
N ALA A 57 -10.20 5.11 -7.92
CA ALA A 57 -10.93 3.91 -8.34
C ALA A 57 -12.09 4.29 -9.24
N LYS A 58 -12.65 3.32 -9.96
CA LYS A 58 -13.79 3.49 -10.83
C LYS A 58 -14.61 2.20 -10.91
N ASN A 59 -15.92 2.34 -11.15
CA ASN A 59 -16.81 1.20 -11.34
C ASN A 59 -16.78 0.65 -12.78
N GLU A 60 -17.48 -0.45 -13.03
CA GLU A 60 -17.52 -1.11 -14.35
C GLU A 60 -18.11 -0.20 -15.46
N PRO A 61 -19.20 0.57 -15.24
CA PRO A 61 -19.66 1.54 -16.24
C PRO A 61 -18.56 2.54 -16.65
N ALA A 62 -17.79 3.11 -15.70
CA ALA A 62 -16.72 4.05 -16.01
C ALA A 62 -15.53 3.38 -16.74
N LYS A 63 -15.23 2.10 -16.47
CA LYS A 63 -14.19 1.33 -17.20
C LYS A 63 -14.52 1.20 -18.68
N ARG A 64 -15.80 1.12 -19.08
CA ARG A 64 -16.22 1.05 -20.51
C ARG A 64 -15.80 2.29 -21.30
N TYR A 65 -15.73 3.45 -20.63
CA TYR A 65 -15.20 4.71 -21.19
C TYR A 65 -13.66 4.79 -21.13
N LYS A 66 -12.98 3.71 -20.76
CA LYS A 66 -11.51 3.66 -20.62
C LYS A 66 -10.95 4.66 -19.60
N VAL A 67 -11.74 5.01 -18.57
CA VAL A 67 -11.27 5.76 -17.42
C VAL A 67 -10.22 4.93 -16.67
N GLN A 68 -9.07 5.52 -16.35
CA GLN A 68 -7.94 4.81 -15.72
C GLN A 68 -7.64 5.35 -14.32
N THR A 69 -7.16 4.47 -13.45
CA THR A 69 -6.58 4.88 -12.15
C THR A 69 -5.30 5.68 -12.39
N ALA A 70 -5.06 6.66 -11.53
CA ALA A 70 -3.95 7.61 -11.59
C ALA A 70 -4.00 8.64 -12.73
N GLU A 71 -5.03 8.63 -13.60
CA GLU A 71 -5.20 9.75 -14.53
C GLU A 71 -5.84 10.97 -13.83
N THR A 72 -5.63 12.14 -14.39
CA THR A 72 -6.23 13.37 -13.86
C THR A 72 -7.75 13.37 -14.06
N ILE A 73 -8.48 14.05 -13.17
CA ILE A 73 -9.93 14.20 -13.27
C ILE A 73 -10.33 14.81 -14.63
N TRP A 74 -9.54 15.76 -15.12
CA TRP A 74 -9.76 16.37 -16.44
C TRP A 74 -9.66 15.35 -17.59
N GLN A 75 -8.64 14.46 -17.57
CA GLN A 75 -8.50 13.40 -18.57
C GLN A 75 -9.69 12.41 -18.51
N ALA A 76 -10.09 12.03 -17.30
CA ALA A 76 -11.23 11.13 -17.09
C ALA A 76 -12.53 11.74 -17.64
N ARG A 77 -12.81 13.00 -17.34
CA ARG A 77 -14.01 13.71 -17.85
C ARG A 77 -14.01 13.90 -19.36
N ARG A 78 -12.84 14.04 -19.99
CA ARG A 78 -12.78 14.06 -21.47
C ARG A 78 -13.20 12.74 -22.09
N LYS A 79 -12.97 11.61 -21.42
CA LYS A 79 -13.39 10.27 -21.88
C LYS A 79 -14.83 9.98 -21.52
N CYS A 80 -15.30 10.46 -20.39
CA CYS A 80 -16.65 10.24 -19.86
C CYS A 80 -17.18 11.57 -19.30
N PRO A 81 -17.84 12.41 -20.11
CA PRO A 81 -18.40 13.71 -19.67
C PRO A 81 -19.41 13.59 -18.52
N GLU A 82 -20.17 12.50 -18.48
CA GLU A 82 -21.18 12.20 -17.46
C GLU A 82 -20.62 11.52 -16.19
N LEU A 83 -19.29 11.43 -16.05
CA LEU A 83 -18.62 10.79 -14.93
C LEU A 83 -18.99 11.46 -13.61
N VAL A 84 -19.64 10.70 -12.73
CA VAL A 84 -19.91 11.11 -11.36
C VAL A 84 -18.65 10.93 -10.53
N LEU A 85 -18.24 11.97 -9.81
CA LEU A 85 -17.07 11.96 -8.93
C LEU A 85 -17.52 11.89 -7.48
N LEU A 86 -17.00 10.93 -6.74
CA LEU A 86 -17.20 10.79 -5.29
C LEU A 86 -15.88 11.06 -4.56
N PRO A 87 -15.92 11.71 -3.39
CA PRO A 87 -14.74 11.88 -2.56
C PRO A 87 -14.27 10.56 -1.98
N ALA A 88 -12.98 10.47 -1.66
CA ALA A 88 -12.41 9.29 -1.05
C ALA A 88 -12.56 9.31 0.48
N HIS A 89 -13.14 8.26 1.06
CA HIS A 89 -13.26 8.08 2.50
C HIS A 89 -12.38 6.93 2.99
N HIS A 90 -11.07 7.17 3.12
CA HIS A 90 -10.07 6.14 3.44
C HIS A 90 -10.34 5.37 4.73
N TRP A 91 -11.03 5.96 5.71
CA TRP A 91 -11.44 5.27 6.92
C TRP A 91 -12.46 4.16 6.64
N LYS A 92 -13.44 4.40 5.74
CA LYS A 92 -14.39 3.35 5.29
C LYS A 92 -13.64 2.19 4.63
N TYR A 93 -12.67 2.51 3.77
CA TYR A 93 -11.92 1.46 3.05
C TYR A 93 -11.14 0.58 4.02
N ARG A 94 -10.52 1.16 5.05
CA ARG A 94 -9.85 0.39 6.10
C ARG A 94 -10.83 -0.47 6.90
N ASP A 95 -12.02 0.04 7.20
CA ASP A 95 -13.05 -0.72 7.90
C ASP A 95 -13.54 -1.91 7.05
N TYR A 96 -13.91 -1.65 5.79
CA TYR A 96 -14.34 -2.72 4.90
C TYR A 96 -13.23 -3.73 4.60
N SER A 97 -11.98 -3.32 4.49
CA SER A 97 -10.83 -4.22 4.37
C SER A 97 -10.73 -5.16 5.57
N ARG A 98 -10.86 -4.64 6.80
CA ARG A 98 -10.89 -5.47 8.03
C ARG A 98 -12.06 -6.46 8.02
N ARG A 99 -13.26 -6.00 7.66
CA ARG A 99 -14.46 -6.85 7.59
C ARG A 99 -14.33 -7.95 6.55
N VAL A 100 -13.75 -7.66 5.38
CA VAL A 100 -13.45 -8.65 4.33
C VAL A 100 -12.47 -9.70 4.87
N ASN A 101 -11.37 -9.29 5.50
CA ASN A 101 -10.39 -10.22 6.07
C ASN A 101 -11.00 -11.05 7.21
N ALA A 102 -11.87 -10.47 8.05
CA ALA A 102 -12.58 -11.21 9.08
C ALA A 102 -13.52 -12.31 8.51
N VAL A 103 -14.05 -12.12 7.29
CA VAL A 103 -14.77 -13.19 6.58
C VAL A 103 -13.80 -14.30 6.16
N TYR A 104 -12.62 -13.96 5.62
CA TYR A 104 -11.61 -14.96 5.23
C TYR A 104 -11.13 -15.80 6.40
N GLU A 105 -10.95 -15.20 7.57
CA GLU A 105 -10.53 -15.87 8.81
C GLU A 105 -11.53 -16.92 9.33
N ARG A 106 -12.76 -16.94 8.82
CA ARG A 106 -13.72 -18.03 9.11
C ARG A 106 -13.37 -19.35 8.44
N TYR A 107 -12.54 -19.30 7.38
CA TYR A 107 -12.20 -20.43 6.54
C TYR A 107 -10.78 -20.94 6.76
N THR A 108 -9.87 -20.09 7.21
CA THR A 108 -8.48 -20.43 7.53
C THR A 108 -7.87 -19.35 8.44
N ASP A 109 -6.97 -19.74 9.31
CA ASP A 109 -6.15 -18.82 10.12
C ASP A 109 -4.92 -18.29 9.36
N LEU A 110 -4.63 -18.84 8.17
CA LEU A 110 -3.55 -18.44 7.30
C LEU A 110 -4.06 -17.42 6.26
N VAL A 111 -4.31 -16.20 6.71
CA VAL A 111 -4.72 -15.06 5.87
C VAL A 111 -3.61 -14.01 5.87
N GLU A 112 -3.08 -13.70 4.68
CA GLU A 112 -2.06 -12.67 4.47
C GLU A 112 -2.63 -11.52 3.64
N PRO A 113 -2.94 -10.37 4.25
CA PRO A 113 -3.26 -9.16 3.50
C PRO A 113 -2.07 -8.70 2.66
N PHE A 114 -2.27 -8.59 1.35
CA PHE A 114 -1.26 -8.09 0.41
C PHE A 114 -1.42 -6.60 0.15
N SER A 115 -2.65 -6.15 0.05
CA SER A 115 -3.02 -4.73 -0.05
C SER A 115 -4.31 -4.47 0.74
N ILE A 116 -4.84 -3.26 0.65
CA ILE A 116 -6.09 -2.90 1.32
C ILE A 116 -7.31 -3.71 0.83
N ASP A 117 -7.25 -4.25 -0.38
CA ASP A 117 -8.34 -4.97 -1.06
C ASP A 117 -7.94 -6.36 -1.57
N GLU A 118 -6.73 -6.82 -1.26
CA GLU A 118 -6.20 -8.08 -1.74
C GLU A 118 -5.59 -8.91 -0.61
N SER A 119 -5.87 -10.21 -0.60
CA SER A 119 -5.34 -11.14 0.40
C SER A 119 -5.03 -12.49 -0.20
N TRP A 120 -4.01 -13.17 0.35
CA TRP A 120 -3.78 -14.59 0.13
C TRP A 120 -4.31 -15.40 1.29
N LEU A 121 -4.89 -16.53 0.98
CA LEU A 121 -5.37 -17.52 1.94
C LEU A 121 -4.71 -18.87 1.64
N ASP A 122 -4.10 -19.49 2.61
CA ASP A 122 -3.72 -20.91 2.50
C ASP A 122 -4.83 -21.75 3.16
N ILE A 123 -5.60 -22.42 2.31
CA ILE A 123 -6.73 -23.25 2.73
C ILE A 123 -6.39 -24.74 2.79
N THR A 124 -5.13 -25.11 2.56
CA THR A 124 -4.69 -26.50 2.47
C THR A 124 -5.10 -27.30 3.71
N GLY A 125 -4.86 -26.74 4.90
CA GLY A 125 -5.15 -27.40 6.18
C GLY A 125 -6.64 -27.47 6.54
N SER A 126 -7.43 -26.50 6.08
CA SER A 126 -8.86 -26.37 6.44
C SER A 126 -9.83 -26.90 5.37
N LEU A 127 -9.36 -27.11 4.14
CA LEU A 127 -10.19 -27.43 2.98
C LEU A 127 -11.12 -28.64 3.22
N HIS A 128 -10.65 -29.66 3.97
CA HIS A 128 -11.43 -30.85 4.28
C HIS A 128 -12.69 -30.54 5.13
N LEU A 129 -12.69 -29.45 5.91
CA LEU A 129 -13.84 -28.98 6.69
C LEU A 129 -14.95 -28.40 5.82
N PHE A 130 -14.61 -28.01 4.58
CA PHE A 130 -15.50 -27.34 3.62
C PHE A 130 -15.75 -28.18 2.36
N GLY A 131 -15.79 -29.50 2.50
CA GLY A 131 -16.15 -30.42 1.41
C GLY A 131 -15.01 -30.78 0.47
N GLY A 132 -13.78 -30.32 0.68
CA GLY A 132 -12.59 -30.76 -0.06
C GLY A 132 -12.41 -30.16 -1.47
N ASP A 133 -13.30 -29.29 -1.94
CA ASP A 133 -13.21 -28.63 -3.25
C ASP A 133 -12.81 -27.15 -3.09
N ALA A 134 -11.59 -26.82 -3.48
CA ALA A 134 -11.04 -25.47 -3.36
C ALA A 134 -11.77 -24.43 -4.22
N LYS A 135 -12.31 -24.84 -5.39
CA LYS A 135 -13.11 -23.94 -6.24
C LYS A 135 -14.49 -23.67 -5.60
N ALA A 136 -15.14 -24.71 -5.10
CA ALA A 136 -16.43 -24.56 -4.43
C ALA A 136 -16.31 -23.65 -3.20
N LEU A 137 -15.22 -23.78 -2.42
CA LEU A 137 -14.94 -22.91 -1.28
C LEU A 137 -14.69 -21.46 -1.74
N ALA A 138 -13.98 -21.22 -2.83
CA ALA A 138 -13.81 -19.88 -3.39
C ALA A 138 -15.15 -19.26 -3.81
N ASP A 139 -16.02 -20.03 -4.44
CA ASP A 139 -17.37 -19.58 -4.83
C ASP A 139 -18.24 -19.29 -3.61
N GLU A 140 -18.12 -20.07 -2.53
CA GLU A 140 -18.78 -19.82 -1.25
C GLU A 140 -18.30 -18.51 -0.61
N ILE A 141 -17.00 -18.27 -0.53
CA ILE A 141 -16.42 -17.03 -0.01
C ILE A 141 -16.95 -15.81 -0.80
N ARG A 142 -16.98 -15.91 -2.13
CA ARG A 142 -17.54 -14.84 -2.99
C ARG A 142 -19.01 -14.58 -2.70
N ARG A 143 -19.80 -15.63 -2.51
CA ARG A 143 -21.22 -15.53 -2.15
C ARG A 143 -21.39 -14.83 -0.80
N VAL A 144 -20.66 -15.26 0.23
CA VAL A 144 -20.75 -14.69 1.59
C VAL A 144 -20.38 -13.21 1.60
N LEU A 145 -19.29 -12.81 0.93
CA LEU A 145 -18.90 -11.40 0.86
C LEU A 145 -19.95 -10.53 0.14
N ARG A 146 -20.60 -11.08 -0.88
CA ARG A 146 -21.68 -10.38 -1.57
C ARG A 146 -22.92 -10.22 -0.69
N GLU A 147 -23.31 -11.27 0.03
CA GLU A 147 -24.52 -11.28 0.87
C GLU A 147 -24.34 -10.45 2.15
N GLU A 148 -23.18 -10.57 2.82
CA GLU A 148 -22.93 -9.90 4.10
C GLU A 148 -22.40 -8.47 3.97
N LEU A 149 -21.57 -8.20 2.96
CA LEU A 149 -20.90 -6.90 2.81
C LEU A 149 -21.34 -6.11 1.57
N GLY A 150 -22.13 -6.71 0.67
CA GLY A 150 -22.53 -6.08 -0.59
C GLY A 150 -21.37 -5.88 -1.58
N LEU A 151 -20.21 -6.54 -1.35
CA LEU A 151 -19.02 -6.42 -2.17
C LEU A 151 -18.81 -7.68 -3.02
N THR A 152 -18.36 -7.50 -4.24
CA THR A 152 -17.94 -8.62 -5.09
C THR A 152 -16.43 -8.77 -5.08
N VAL A 153 -15.96 -10.02 -5.12
CA VAL A 153 -14.54 -10.35 -5.18
C VAL A 153 -14.26 -11.31 -6.33
N SER A 154 -13.08 -11.21 -6.91
CA SER A 154 -12.57 -12.24 -7.82
C SER A 154 -11.51 -13.07 -7.10
N VAL A 155 -11.58 -14.38 -7.25
CA VAL A 155 -10.72 -15.33 -6.55
C VAL A 155 -9.95 -16.18 -7.55
N GLY A 156 -8.63 -16.22 -7.40
CA GLY A 156 -7.78 -17.20 -8.07
C GLY A 156 -7.47 -18.34 -7.13
N VAL A 157 -7.69 -19.57 -7.60
CA VAL A 157 -7.35 -20.80 -6.88
C VAL A 157 -6.11 -21.39 -7.53
N SER A 158 -5.03 -21.60 -6.78
CA SER A 158 -3.80 -22.14 -7.33
C SER A 158 -2.96 -22.86 -6.27
N PHE A 159 -1.76 -23.31 -6.66
CA PHE A 159 -0.81 -24.01 -5.79
C PHE A 159 0.30 -23.08 -5.24
N ASN A 160 0.34 -21.81 -5.61
CA ASN A 160 1.24 -20.79 -5.09
C ASN A 160 0.57 -19.41 -5.06
N LYS A 161 1.17 -18.46 -4.34
CA LYS A 161 0.65 -17.10 -4.14
C LYS A 161 0.57 -16.31 -5.43
N ILE A 162 1.59 -16.42 -6.28
CA ILE A 162 1.70 -15.63 -7.53
C ILE A 162 0.59 -16.03 -8.49
N PHE A 163 0.41 -17.31 -8.75
CA PHE A 163 -0.63 -17.78 -9.66
C PHE A 163 -2.04 -17.61 -9.09
N ALA A 164 -2.19 -17.75 -7.76
CA ALA A 164 -3.46 -17.42 -7.11
C ALA A 164 -3.84 -15.93 -7.32
N LYS A 165 -2.86 -15.00 -7.15
CA LYS A 165 -3.10 -13.58 -7.42
C LYS A 165 -3.38 -13.31 -8.90
N MET A 166 -2.63 -13.90 -9.82
CA MET A 166 -2.89 -13.76 -11.27
C MET A 166 -4.26 -14.32 -11.66
N GLY A 167 -4.69 -15.42 -11.03
CA GLY A 167 -6.03 -15.99 -11.21
C GLY A 167 -7.14 -15.03 -10.79
N SER A 168 -6.97 -14.28 -9.71
CA SER A 168 -7.93 -13.27 -9.29
C SER A 168 -8.08 -12.10 -10.30
N ASP A 169 -7.04 -11.84 -11.11
CA ASP A 169 -7.07 -10.80 -12.14
C ASP A 169 -7.55 -11.31 -13.51
N TYR A 170 -7.54 -12.63 -13.74
CA TYR A 170 -7.74 -13.24 -15.05
C TYR A 170 -9.17 -13.07 -15.59
N LYS A 171 -10.19 -13.20 -14.72
CA LYS A 171 -11.61 -13.07 -15.09
C LYS A 171 -12.33 -12.14 -14.11
N LYS A 172 -12.02 -10.83 -14.16
CA LYS A 172 -12.74 -9.80 -13.39
C LYS A 172 -13.95 -9.28 -14.18
N PRO A 173 -15.04 -8.87 -13.53
CA PRO A 173 -15.32 -8.93 -12.11
C PRO A 173 -15.98 -10.25 -11.66
N ASP A 174 -15.99 -10.47 -10.33
CA ASP A 174 -16.83 -11.46 -9.65
C ASP A 174 -16.73 -12.87 -10.22
N ALA A 175 -15.51 -13.40 -10.34
CA ALA A 175 -15.26 -14.70 -10.93
C ALA A 175 -14.27 -15.53 -10.10
N THR A 176 -14.33 -16.84 -10.22
CA THR A 176 -13.31 -17.77 -9.73
C THR A 176 -12.53 -18.34 -10.92
N THR A 177 -11.20 -18.24 -10.85
CA THR A 177 -10.29 -18.83 -11.85
C THR A 177 -9.40 -19.87 -11.17
N VAL A 178 -9.38 -21.10 -11.71
CA VAL A 178 -8.51 -22.17 -11.22
C VAL A 178 -7.28 -22.26 -12.12
N ILE A 179 -6.10 -22.10 -11.53
CA ILE A 179 -4.81 -22.25 -12.20
C ILE A 179 -4.08 -23.40 -11.52
N SER A 180 -4.13 -24.55 -12.17
CA SER A 180 -3.52 -25.80 -11.69
C SER A 180 -2.12 -26.02 -12.29
N ARG A 181 -1.43 -27.09 -11.83
CA ARG A 181 -0.15 -27.51 -12.40
C ARG A 181 -0.27 -28.00 -13.85
N GLU A 182 -1.46 -28.43 -14.25
CA GLU A 182 -1.74 -28.96 -15.59
C GLU A 182 -2.04 -27.85 -16.60
N ASN A 183 -2.64 -26.72 -16.15
CA ASN A 183 -3.15 -25.69 -17.07
C ASN A 183 -2.44 -24.33 -17.00
N TYR A 184 -1.52 -24.11 -16.03
CA TYR A 184 -0.90 -22.78 -15.84
C TYR A 184 -0.12 -22.30 -17.07
N GLN A 185 0.53 -23.22 -17.79
CA GLN A 185 1.27 -22.89 -19.00
C GLN A 185 0.33 -22.40 -20.11
N GLU A 186 -0.78 -23.10 -20.31
CA GLU A 186 -1.79 -22.72 -21.30
C GLU A 186 -2.42 -21.36 -20.97
N LEU A 187 -2.74 -21.12 -19.69
CA LEU A 187 -3.44 -19.90 -19.25
C LEU A 187 -2.51 -18.69 -19.10
N LEU A 188 -1.31 -18.89 -18.53
CA LEU A 188 -0.46 -17.75 -18.12
C LEU A 188 0.66 -17.46 -19.11
N TRP A 189 1.28 -18.46 -19.73
CA TRP A 189 2.43 -18.25 -20.60
C TRP A 189 2.16 -17.38 -21.84
N PRO A 190 0.95 -17.42 -22.48
CA PRO A 190 0.62 -16.51 -23.58
C PRO A 190 0.44 -15.03 -23.17
N LEU A 191 0.28 -14.76 -21.86
CA LEU A 191 0.04 -13.40 -21.40
C LEU A 191 1.30 -12.52 -21.58
N PRO A 192 1.11 -11.21 -21.84
CA PRO A 192 2.21 -10.26 -21.88
C PRO A 192 3.04 -10.30 -20.59
N ILE A 193 4.34 -10.07 -20.69
CA ILE A 193 5.25 -10.08 -19.53
C ILE A 193 4.85 -9.09 -18.43
N THR A 194 4.19 -7.99 -18.81
CA THR A 194 3.64 -7.00 -17.89
C THR A 194 2.48 -7.52 -17.02
N SER A 195 1.91 -8.66 -17.37
CA SER A 195 0.86 -9.33 -16.57
C SER A 195 1.43 -10.13 -15.42
N LEU A 196 2.72 -10.45 -15.42
CA LEU A 196 3.37 -11.14 -14.31
C LEU A 196 3.49 -10.20 -13.11
N LEU A 197 3.07 -10.67 -11.95
CA LEU A 197 3.15 -9.90 -10.71
C LEU A 197 4.59 -9.41 -10.46
N PHE A 198 4.73 -8.16 -10.03
CA PHE A 198 6.00 -7.45 -9.81
C PHE A 198 6.82 -7.10 -11.07
N VAL A 199 6.33 -7.32 -12.27
CA VAL A 199 6.93 -6.78 -13.49
C VAL A 199 6.42 -5.35 -13.72
N GLY A 200 7.19 -4.36 -13.29
CA GLY A 200 6.95 -2.95 -13.59
C GLY A 200 7.46 -2.54 -14.97
N ARG A 201 7.16 -1.31 -15.39
CA ARG A 201 7.55 -0.78 -16.73
C ARG A 201 9.04 -0.92 -17.04
N SER A 202 9.91 -0.64 -16.06
CA SER A 202 11.36 -0.73 -16.25
C SER A 202 11.83 -2.17 -16.47
N ALA A 203 11.31 -3.12 -15.69
CA ALA A 203 11.63 -4.53 -15.84
C ALA A 203 11.10 -5.07 -17.18
N ALA A 204 9.85 -4.71 -17.55
CA ALA A 204 9.28 -5.09 -18.83
C ALA A 204 10.13 -4.57 -20.00
N ALA A 205 10.48 -3.28 -20.02
CA ALA A 205 11.31 -2.70 -21.08
C ALA A 205 12.69 -3.38 -21.18
N ALA A 206 13.31 -3.72 -20.04
CA ALA A 206 14.58 -4.46 -20.04
C ALA A 206 14.43 -5.85 -20.63
N LEU A 207 13.38 -6.60 -20.25
CA LEU A 207 13.09 -7.94 -20.77
C LEU A 207 12.76 -7.90 -22.28
N GLU A 208 11.91 -6.97 -22.70
CA GLU A 208 11.53 -6.78 -24.10
C GLU A 208 12.72 -6.46 -25.00
N HIS A 209 13.73 -5.74 -24.49
CA HIS A 209 14.98 -5.48 -25.22
C HIS A 209 15.74 -6.77 -25.58
N TYR A 210 15.57 -7.83 -24.81
CA TYR A 210 16.14 -9.17 -25.05
C TYR A 210 15.14 -10.14 -25.70
N GLY A 211 14.01 -9.63 -26.24
CA GLY A 211 13.03 -10.45 -26.95
C GLY A 211 12.07 -11.23 -26.04
N VAL A 212 12.01 -10.91 -24.75
CA VAL A 212 11.11 -11.54 -23.79
C VAL A 212 9.83 -10.71 -23.69
N HIS A 213 8.78 -11.12 -24.39
CA HIS A 213 7.51 -10.38 -24.49
C HIS A 213 6.38 -11.01 -23.67
N THR A 214 6.46 -12.30 -23.42
CA THR A 214 5.44 -13.07 -22.71
C THR A 214 6.00 -13.72 -21.44
N ILE A 215 5.10 -14.13 -20.55
CA ILE A 215 5.48 -14.91 -19.35
C ILE A 215 6.17 -16.21 -19.77
N GLY A 216 5.67 -16.85 -20.83
CA GLY A 216 6.27 -18.08 -21.38
C GLY A 216 7.67 -17.86 -21.94
N ASP A 217 7.97 -16.71 -22.54
CA ASP A 217 9.33 -16.40 -22.99
C ASP A 217 10.28 -16.33 -21.80
N LEU A 218 9.89 -15.67 -20.70
CA LEU A 218 10.69 -15.62 -19.48
C LEU A 218 10.87 -17.01 -18.85
N ALA A 219 9.81 -17.82 -18.82
CA ALA A 219 9.84 -19.18 -18.25
C ALA A 219 10.75 -20.15 -19.04
N ARG A 220 10.96 -19.90 -20.34
CA ARG A 220 11.84 -20.69 -21.20
C ARG A 220 13.30 -20.25 -21.18
N LEU A 221 13.60 -19.08 -20.64
CA LEU A 221 14.99 -18.67 -20.41
C LEU A 221 15.64 -19.53 -19.33
N ASP A 222 16.95 -19.64 -19.40
CA ASP A 222 17.70 -20.11 -18.25
C ASP A 222 17.63 -19.07 -17.13
N ARG A 223 17.53 -19.53 -15.89
CA ARG A 223 17.44 -18.68 -14.69
C ARG A 223 18.62 -17.70 -14.58
N GLU A 224 19.82 -18.14 -15.03
CA GLU A 224 21.03 -17.30 -15.08
C GLU A 224 20.95 -16.23 -16.18
N ALA A 225 20.33 -16.51 -17.33
CA ALA A 225 20.07 -15.53 -18.35
C ALA A 225 19.10 -14.46 -17.87
N ALA A 226 18.03 -14.83 -17.16
CA ALA A 226 17.14 -13.87 -16.51
C ALA A 226 17.87 -13.00 -15.47
N ALA A 227 18.80 -13.59 -14.70
CA ALA A 227 19.65 -12.87 -13.76
C ALA A 227 20.58 -11.87 -14.44
N SER A 228 21.09 -12.21 -15.63
CA SER A 228 21.97 -11.30 -16.41
C SER A 228 21.23 -10.04 -16.87
N ILE A 229 19.90 -10.11 -17.09
CA ILE A 229 19.06 -8.98 -17.51
C ILE A 229 18.64 -8.10 -16.31
N LEU A 230 18.18 -8.71 -15.23
CA LEU A 230 17.53 -8.00 -14.11
C LEU A 230 18.18 -8.25 -12.75
N GLY A 231 19.36 -8.87 -12.69
CA GLY A 231 20.01 -9.23 -11.44
C GLY A 231 19.17 -10.23 -10.62
N ARG A 232 19.18 -10.08 -9.30
CA ARG A 232 18.40 -10.94 -8.39
C ARG A 232 16.90 -10.96 -8.72
N GLN A 233 16.36 -9.84 -9.16
CA GLN A 233 14.94 -9.76 -9.55
C GLN A 233 14.63 -10.67 -10.74
N GLY A 234 15.57 -10.84 -11.69
CA GLY A 234 15.42 -11.77 -12.82
C GLY A 234 15.21 -13.20 -12.37
N CYS A 235 16.02 -13.66 -11.40
CA CYS A 235 15.83 -14.99 -10.81
C CYS A 235 14.43 -15.15 -10.19
N THR A 236 14.01 -14.16 -9.40
CA THR A 236 12.71 -14.19 -8.73
C THR A 236 11.55 -14.22 -9.74
N LEU A 237 11.61 -13.39 -10.77
CA LEU A 237 10.58 -13.36 -11.81
C LEU A 237 10.55 -14.63 -12.66
N HIS A 238 11.70 -15.25 -12.92
CA HIS A 238 11.78 -16.55 -13.56
C HIS A 238 11.13 -17.65 -12.71
N ASP A 239 11.43 -17.66 -11.38
CA ASP A 239 10.80 -18.60 -10.45
C ASP A 239 9.28 -18.40 -10.41
N TYR A 240 8.79 -17.17 -10.55
CA TYR A 240 7.36 -16.86 -10.66
C TYR A 240 6.76 -17.36 -11.98
N ALA A 241 7.41 -17.13 -13.12
CA ALA A 241 6.93 -17.55 -14.44
C ALA A 241 6.85 -19.08 -14.58
N THR A 242 7.77 -19.80 -13.93
CA THR A 242 7.81 -21.29 -13.91
C THR A 242 6.93 -21.93 -12.84
N GLY A 243 6.36 -21.13 -11.92
CA GLY A 243 5.58 -21.64 -10.80
C GLY A 243 6.42 -22.25 -9.67
N ALA A 244 7.72 -21.97 -9.64
CA ALA A 244 8.65 -22.42 -8.60
C ALA A 244 8.62 -21.56 -7.31
N GLU A 245 7.64 -20.69 -7.17
CA GLU A 245 7.40 -19.93 -5.97
C GLU A 245 6.72 -20.79 -4.89
N HIS A 246 7.26 -20.77 -3.67
CA HIS A 246 6.82 -21.64 -2.57
C HIS A 246 6.69 -20.89 -1.22
N SER A 247 6.72 -19.56 -1.21
CA SER A 247 6.62 -18.80 0.04
C SER A 247 5.34 -19.15 0.80
N PRO A 248 5.39 -19.25 2.14
CA PRO A 248 4.19 -19.49 2.93
C PRO A 248 3.29 -18.25 2.96
N VAL A 249 2.01 -18.44 3.26
CA VAL A 249 1.12 -17.37 3.69
C VAL A 249 1.48 -17.00 5.13
N VAL A 250 1.76 -15.73 5.36
CA VAL A 250 2.15 -15.20 6.67
C VAL A 250 1.00 -14.41 7.24
N PRO A 251 0.33 -14.87 8.32
CA PRO A 251 -0.77 -14.15 8.94
C PRO A 251 -0.39 -12.70 9.31
N ALA A 252 -1.36 -11.80 9.27
CA ALA A 252 -1.13 -10.38 9.54
C ALA A 252 -0.40 -10.12 10.88
N ARG A 253 -0.73 -10.90 11.92
CA ARG A 253 -0.09 -10.83 13.26
C ARG A 253 1.40 -11.23 13.26
N GLU A 254 1.85 -11.98 12.27
CA GLU A 254 3.21 -12.50 12.13
C GLU A 254 4.03 -11.72 11.10
N GLN A 255 3.41 -10.75 10.42
CA GLN A 255 4.12 -9.91 9.48
C GLN A 255 5.13 -9.02 10.21
N PRO A 256 6.33 -8.82 9.62
CA PRO A 256 7.32 -7.92 10.20
C PRO A 256 6.77 -6.50 10.26
N GLY A 257 7.15 -5.76 11.30
CA GLY A 257 6.82 -4.34 11.44
C GLY A 257 7.25 -3.49 10.24
N PRO A 258 6.80 -2.24 10.17
CA PRO A 258 7.13 -1.37 9.05
C PRO A 258 8.64 -1.13 8.94
N LYS A 259 9.19 -1.23 7.74
CA LYS A 259 10.62 -0.94 7.46
C LYS A 259 10.92 0.55 7.45
N SER A 260 9.92 1.38 7.20
CA SER A 260 9.99 2.84 7.19
C SER A 260 8.62 3.45 7.45
N VAL A 261 8.59 4.66 7.99
CA VAL A 261 7.39 5.47 8.18
C VAL A 261 7.61 6.80 7.48
N GLY A 262 6.74 7.14 6.54
CA GLY A 262 6.89 8.38 5.78
C GLY A 262 5.57 9.03 5.43
N ASN A 263 5.64 10.33 5.11
CA ASN A 263 4.54 11.09 4.55
C ASN A 263 5.05 12.05 3.48
N GLY A 264 4.24 12.30 2.45
CA GLY A 264 4.54 13.23 1.38
C GLY A 264 3.36 14.14 1.08
N LEU A 265 3.66 15.43 0.86
CA LEU A 265 2.69 16.43 0.46
C LEU A 265 3.05 16.99 -0.92
N THR A 266 2.08 16.97 -1.82
CA THR A 266 2.10 17.79 -3.02
C THR A 266 1.35 19.08 -2.71
N PHE A 267 2.04 20.21 -2.77
CA PHE A 267 1.47 21.48 -2.33
C PHE A 267 0.49 22.08 -3.35
N PRO A 268 -0.56 22.81 -2.91
CA PRO A 268 -1.51 23.47 -3.81
C PRO A 268 -0.84 24.41 -4.82
N ARG A 269 0.23 25.09 -4.42
CA ARG A 269 1.17 25.85 -5.26
C ARG A 269 2.60 25.44 -4.98
N ASN A 270 3.51 25.72 -5.89
CA ASN A 270 4.92 25.47 -5.62
C ASN A 270 5.39 26.35 -4.46
N LEU A 271 6.14 25.77 -3.53
CA LEU A 271 6.77 26.52 -2.45
C LEU A 271 8.06 27.15 -2.95
N VAL A 272 8.33 28.39 -2.49
CA VAL A 272 9.55 29.13 -2.79
C VAL A 272 10.05 29.83 -1.54
N GLY A 273 11.34 29.72 -1.28
CA GLY A 273 11.99 30.33 -0.12
C GLY A 273 11.97 29.45 1.14
N TRP A 274 12.96 29.69 2.01
CA TRP A 274 13.16 28.85 3.19
C TRP A 274 12.00 28.88 4.19
N ALA A 275 11.28 29.99 4.29
CA ALA A 275 10.16 30.12 5.21
C ALA A 275 8.98 29.20 4.81
N GLU A 276 8.63 29.17 3.52
CA GLU A 276 7.55 28.29 3.01
C GLU A 276 7.95 26.81 3.10
N LEU A 277 9.20 26.49 2.75
CA LEU A 277 9.74 25.15 2.86
C LEU A 277 9.74 24.66 4.32
N HIS A 278 10.17 25.53 5.25
CA HIS A 278 10.15 25.17 6.68
C HIS A 278 8.73 24.89 7.19
N ALA A 279 7.75 25.68 6.80
CA ALA A 279 6.35 25.42 7.16
C ALA A 279 5.86 24.07 6.63
N GLY A 280 6.16 23.74 5.35
CA GLY A 280 5.82 22.44 4.76
C GLY A 280 6.52 21.26 5.41
N VAL A 281 7.79 21.43 5.76
CA VAL A 281 8.58 20.42 6.48
C VAL A 281 8.05 20.19 7.89
N THR A 282 7.66 21.26 8.61
CA THR A 282 7.11 21.15 9.97
C THR A 282 5.82 20.34 9.98
N GLU A 283 4.93 20.56 9.01
CA GLU A 283 3.70 19.79 8.84
C GLU A 283 4.00 18.30 8.59
N LEU A 284 4.91 18.01 7.66
CA LEU A 284 5.32 16.64 7.37
C LEU A 284 6.01 15.95 8.54
N ALA A 285 6.87 16.68 9.27
CA ALA A 285 7.58 16.13 10.43
C ALA A 285 6.60 15.78 11.57
N ASP A 286 5.59 16.61 11.82
CA ASP A 286 4.53 16.33 12.78
C ASP A 286 3.77 15.04 12.42
N GLU A 287 3.34 14.90 11.14
CA GLU A 287 2.66 13.69 10.66
C GLU A 287 3.50 12.42 10.78
N VAL A 288 4.78 12.49 10.42
CA VAL A 288 5.69 11.35 10.53
C VAL A 288 5.93 11.00 12.00
N ALA A 289 6.09 12.00 12.87
CA ALA A 289 6.30 11.82 14.30
C ALA A 289 5.09 11.15 14.97
N VAL A 290 3.86 11.63 14.68
CA VAL A 290 2.61 10.99 15.17
C VAL A 290 2.54 9.52 14.76
N ARG A 291 2.86 9.20 13.50
CA ARG A 291 2.83 7.81 13.00
C ARG A 291 3.89 6.94 13.68
N LEU A 292 5.11 7.46 13.88
CA LEU A 292 6.16 6.75 14.60
C LEU A 292 5.71 6.41 16.02
N ARG A 293 5.17 7.39 16.77
CA ARG A 293 4.66 7.18 18.12
C ARG A 293 3.49 6.20 18.16
N GLY A 294 2.56 6.29 17.20
CA GLY A 294 1.45 5.34 17.06
C GLY A 294 1.87 3.88 16.84
N HIS A 295 3.09 3.67 16.32
CA HIS A 295 3.70 2.34 16.19
C HIS A 295 4.67 1.98 17.32
N GLY A 296 4.91 2.87 18.30
CA GLY A 296 5.93 2.67 19.34
C GLY A 296 7.36 2.65 18.80
N LEU A 297 7.63 3.36 17.69
CA LEU A 297 8.91 3.32 16.97
C LEU A 297 9.64 4.66 17.01
N LYS A 298 10.98 4.60 17.01
CA LYS A 298 11.88 5.72 16.73
C LYS A 298 12.68 5.44 15.46
N CYS A 299 13.13 6.49 14.77
CA CYS A 299 14.01 6.34 13.61
C CYS A 299 15.43 6.76 13.92
N THR A 300 16.40 6.13 13.25
CA THR A 300 17.82 6.50 13.32
C THR A 300 18.32 7.12 12.01
N THR A 301 17.50 7.16 10.98
CA THR A 301 17.83 7.78 9.69
C THR A 301 16.61 8.53 9.16
N LEU A 302 16.82 9.75 8.70
CA LEU A 302 15.81 10.56 8.04
C LEU A 302 16.19 10.79 6.58
N GLN A 303 15.22 10.53 5.68
CA GLN A 303 15.32 10.80 4.25
C GLN A 303 14.35 11.89 3.86
N VAL A 304 14.80 12.81 3.00
CA VAL A 304 13.96 13.83 2.35
C VAL A 304 14.01 13.62 0.85
N THR A 305 12.83 13.63 0.23
CA THR A 305 12.69 13.67 -1.24
C THR A 305 12.05 15.00 -1.63
N ILE A 306 12.72 15.73 -2.51
CA ILE A 306 12.29 17.03 -3.04
C ILE A 306 11.89 16.81 -4.50
N ARG A 307 10.65 17.12 -4.86
CA ARG A 307 10.16 17.07 -6.25
C ARG A 307 10.00 18.46 -6.82
N ASP A 308 10.63 18.68 -7.96
CA ASP A 308 10.52 19.93 -8.72
C ASP A 308 9.20 20.01 -9.54
N PRO A 309 8.85 21.17 -10.14
CA PRO A 309 7.69 21.30 -11.02
C PRO A 309 7.73 20.41 -12.27
N ASN A 310 8.91 19.95 -12.70
CA ASN A 310 9.11 19.06 -13.84
C ASN A 310 9.08 17.59 -13.45
N PHE A 311 8.65 17.26 -12.22
CA PHE A 311 8.56 15.92 -11.64
C PHE A 311 9.91 15.20 -11.49
N LYS A 312 11.02 15.95 -11.41
CA LYS A 312 12.32 15.40 -11.06
C LYS A 312 12.49 15.33 -9.57
N ASP A 313 12.97 14.19 -9.08
CA ASP A 313 13.18 13.95 -7.65
C ASP A 313 14.67 14.05 -7.29
N ILE A 314 14.92 14.74 -6.17
CA ILE A 314 16.22 14.72 -5.48
C ILE A 314 15.99 14.11 -4.11
N CYS A 315 16.75 13.07 -3.79
CA CYS A 315 16.67 12.37 -2.52
C CYS A 315 17.97 12.57 -1.73
N ARG A 316 17.86 12.88 -0.43
CA ARG A 316 18.97 12.99 0.52
C ARG A 316 18.57 12.34 1.84
N GLN A 317 19.54 11.72 2.49
CA GLN A 317 19.33 11.12 3.80
C GLN A 317 20.48 11.40 4.75
N LYS A 318 20.19 11.37 6.05
CA LYS A 318 21.16 11.56 7.12
C LYS A 318 20.87 10.60 8.25
N ARG A 319 21.92 9.98 8.79
CA ARG A 319 21.83 9.27 10.07
C ARG A 319 21.75 10.30 11.20
N LEU A 320 20.84 10.06 12.12
CA LEU A 320 20.60 10.90 13.30
C LEU A 320 21.61 10.57 14.40
N SER A 321 21.90 11.52 15.24
CA SER A 321 22.82 11.34 16.40
C SER A 321 22.26 10.37 17.43
N ALA A 322 20.93 10.31 17.57
CA ALA A 322 20.23 9.38 18.44
C ALA A 322 18.86 9.01 17.85
N PRO A 323 18.27 7.86 18.22
CA PRO A 323 16.93 7.48 17.79
C PRO A 323 15.90 8.50 18.27
N THR A 324 14.99 8.94 17.38
CA THR A 324 13.98 9.94 17.72
C THR A 324 12.67 9.74 16.97
N TYR A 325 11.58 10.23 17.55
CA TYR A 325 10.31 10.52 16.91
C TYR A 325 9.86 11.98 17.15
N VAL A 326 10.76 12.83 17.65
CA VAL A 326 10.44 14.24 17.98
C VAL A 326 10.31 15.04 16.69
N ALA A 327 9.12 15.60 16.42
CA ALA A 327 8.81 16.32 15.19
C ALA A 327 9.77 17.48 14.93
N ARG A 328 10.16 18.20 15.98
CA ARG A 328 11.11 19.30 15.88
C ARG A 328 12.49 18.83 15.40
N GLU A 329 13.02 17.73 15.94
CA GLU A 329 14.32 17.17 15.53
C GLU A 329 14.27 16.69 14.08
N LEU A 330 13.17 16.03 13.67
CA LEU A 330 12.96 15.61 12.30
C LEU A 330 12.91 16.83 11.36
N SER A 331 12.22 17.89 11.75
CA SER A 331 12.11 19.14 10.96
C SER A 331 13.46 19.84 10.80
N GLU A 332 14.26 19.93 11.87
CA GLU A 332 15.60 20.56 11.86
C GLU A 332 16.52 19.82 10.89
N VAL A 333 16.59 18.48 10.98
CA VAL A 333 17.42 17.63 10.09
C VAL A 333 16.90 17.67 8.65
N ALA A 334 15.59 17.66 8.44
CA ALA A 334 15.02 17.76 7.10
C ALA A 334 15.38 19.09 6.42
N MET A 335 15.29 20.21 7.15
CA MET A 335 15.70 21.53 6.63
C MET A 335 17.19 21.61 6.35
N GLU A 336 18.04 20.99 7.17
CA GLU A 336 19.48 20.88 6.89
C GLU A 336 19.73 20.15 5.55
N LEU A 337 19.09 19.00 5.33
CA LEU A 337 19.20 18.22 4.09
C LEU A 337 18.69 19.00 2.87
N ILE A 338 17.58 19.74 3.03
CA ILE A 338 17.01 20.58 1.96
C ILE A 338 17.97 21.71 1.62
N ARG A 339 18.50 22.45 2.60
CA ARG A 339 19.45 23.55 2.35
C ARG A 339 20.74 23.10 1.68
N ALA A 340 21.21 21.89 1.99
CA ALA A 340 22.40 21.31 1.36
C ALA A 340 22.15 20.87 -0.11
N ALA A 341 20.90 20.55 -0.49
CA ALA A 341 20.59 19.95 -1.78
C ALA A 341 19.77 20.86 -2.72
N TRP A 342 19.19 21.96 -2.21
CA TRP A 342 18.26 22.79 -2.93
C TRP A 342 18.60 24.27 -2.85
N ARG A 343 18.21 25.03 -3.87
CA ARG A 343 18.40 26.49 -3.90
C ARG A 343 17.17 27.18 -3.35
N GLU A 344 17.36 28.24 -2.55
CA GLU A 344 16.27 28.97 -1.87
C GLU A 344 15.14 29.38 -2.82
N ASN A 345 15.50 29.96 -3.96
CA ASN A 345 14.52 30.50 -4.92
C ASN A 345 14.02 29.48 -5.95
N ALA A 346 14.45 28.22 -5.86
CA ALA A 346 13.96 27.16 -6.75
C ALA A 346 12.60 26.65 -6.26
N PRO A 347 11.60 26.53 -7.16
CA PRO A 347 10.27 26.10 -6.76
C PRO A 347 10.22 24.60 -6.41
N VAL A 348 9.53 24.26 -5.33
CA VAL A 348 9.30 22.89 -4.87
C VAL A 348 7.83 22.54 -5.03
N ARG A 349 7.54 21.48 -5.80
CA ARG A 349 6.20 20.97 -6.05
C ARG A 349 5.70 20.08 -4.90
N ALA A 350 6.56 19.19 -4.41
CA ALA A 350 6.23 18.24 -3.36
C ALA A 350 7.45 17.94 -2.49
N LEU A 351 7.19 17.62 -1.24
CA LEU A 351 8.17 17.11 -0.28
C LEU A 351 7.69 15.77 0.29
N THR A 352 8.63 14.87 0.54
CA THR A 352 8.37 13.63 1.28
C THR A 352 9.44 13.48 2.36
N LEU A 353 9.00 13.23 3.60
CA LEU A 353 9.85 12.82 4.70
C LEU A 353 9.66 11.33 4.97
N THR A 354 10.76 10.60 5.12
CA THR A 354 10.73 9.16 5.39
C THR A 354 11.71 8.85 6.52
N ALA A 355 11.15 8.40 7.64
CA ALA A 355 11.86 7.83 8.77
C ALA A 355 12.26 6.39 8.46
N GLN A 356 13.55 6.07 8.55
CA GLN A 356 14.13 4.78 8.21
C GLN A 356 14.98 4.23 9.36
N ALA A 357 15.42 2.97 9.22
CA ALA A 357 16.19 2.26 10.23
C ALA A 357 15.49 2.39 11.60
N LEU A 358 14.25 1.88 11.62
CA LEU A 358 13.36 1.97 12.76
C LEU A 358 13.81 1.04 13.88
N VAL A 359 13.65 1.52 15.13
CA VAL A 359 13.92 0.78 16.37
C VAL A 359 12.73 0.93 17.31
N GLU A 360 12.45 -0.06 18.13
CA GLU A 360 11.39 0.02 19.14
C GLU A 360 11.73 1.07 20.20
N GLU A 361 10.72 1.79 20.69
CA GLU A 361 10.92 2.87 21.67
C GLU A 361 11.64 2.35 22.94
N GLY A 362 11.32 1.13 23.38
CA GLY A 362 11.92 0.50 24.57
C GLY A 362 13.35 -0.01 24.38
N GLU A 363 13.77 -0.27 23.13
CA GLU A 363 15.10 -0.77 22.77
C GLU A 363 16.06 0.33 22.27
N ALA A 364 15.55 1.56 22.14
CA ALA A 364 16.31 2.71 21.68
C ALA A 364 17.41 3.09 22.69
N GLY A 365 18.51 2.37 22.69
CA GLY A 365 19.71 2.69 23.47
C GLY A 365 20.26 4.05 23.03
N GLU A 366 20.32 5.01 23.93
CA GLU A 366 20.98 6.29 23.70
C GLU A 366 22.46 6.10 24.00
N GLN A 367 23.32 6.24 22.98
CA GLN A 367 24.77 6.37 23.24
C GLN A 367 24.97 7.72 23.88
N LEU A 368 25.21 7.70 25.21
CA LEU A 368 25.50 8.91 25.94
C LEU A 368 26.83 9.49 25.44
N ASP A 369 26.75 10.61 24.76
CA ASP A 369 27.92 11.45 24.48
C ASP A 369 28.24 12.23 25.75
N LEU A 370 29.45 12.01 26.28
CA LEU A 370 29.96 12.70 27.48
C LEU A 370 29.91 14.24 27.34
N PHE A 371 29.91 14.76 26.12
CA PHE A 371 29.83 16.20 25.82
C PHE A 371 28.40 16.70 25.59
N ALA A 372 27.42 15.82 25.47
CA ALA A 372 26.02 16.16 25.23
C ALA A 372 25.10 16.04 26.48
N ALA A 373 25.71 16.03 27.69
CA ALA A 373 24.99 15.83 28.96
C ALA A 373 23.79 16.79 29.21
N GLY A 374 23.69 17.92 28.50
CA GLY A 374 22.56 18.84 28.55
C GLY A 374 21.40 18.57 27.56
N ALA A 375 21.57 17.65 26.60
CA ALA A 375 20.60 17.41 25.55
C ALA A 375 19.49 16.40 25.97
N ALA A 376 19.83 15.40 26.78
CA ALA A 376 18.89 14.37 27.22
C ALA A 376 17.68 14.91 28.01
N PRO A 377 17.82 15.78 29.02
CA PRO A 377 16.67 16.33 29.75
C PRO A 377 15.74 17.18 28.89
N ARG A 378 16.27 17.79 27.82
CA ARG A 378 15.48 18.58 26.88
C ARG A 378 14.66 17.69 25.96
N ARG A 379 15.21 16.57 25.51
CA ARG A 379 14.52 15.59 24.67
C ARG A 379 13.35 14.93 25.39
N ASP A 380 13.55 14.45 26.62
CA ASP A 380 12.48 13.88 27.44
C ASP A 380 11.30 14.84 27.60
N LYS A 381 11.59 16.13 27.76
CA LYS A 381 10.54 17.15 27.87
C LYS A 381 9.78 17.31 26.55
N LEU A 382 10.46 17.25 25.40
CA LEU A 382 9.82 17.33 24.09
C LEU A 382 8.99 16.06 23.81
N GLU A 383 9.49 14.88 24.12
CA GLU A 383 8.75 13.62 23.97
C GLU A 383 7.44 13.62 24.81
N LYS A 384 7.52 14.10 26.08
CA LYS A 384 6.33 14.23 26.91
C LYS A 384 5.33 15.26 26.37
N LEU A 385 5.83 16.38 25.82
CA LEU A 385 4.98 17.38 25.20
C LEU A 385 4.24 16.81 23.98
N GLU A 386 4.95 16.10 23.08
CA GLU A 386 4.34 15.52 21.89
C GLU A 386 3.31 14.43 22.22
N LYS A 387 3.60 13.57 23.22
CA LYS A 387 2.62 12.60 23.73
C LYS A 387 1.37 13.28 24.31
N ALA A 388 1.53 14.39 25.02
CA ALA A 388 0.40 15.18 25.53
C ALA A 388 -0.42 15.82 24.39
N MET A 389 0.25 16.30 23.33
CA MET A 389 -0.42 16.82 22.13
C MET A 389 -1.23 15.72 21.42
N ASP A 390 -0.67 14.52 21.29
CA ASP A 390 -1.38 13.38 20.70
C ASP A 390 -2.64 13.04 21.53
N GLY A 391 -2.55 12.98 22.86
CA GLY A 391 -3.71 12.77 23.73
C GLY A 391 -4.80 13.85 23.59
N ILE A 392 -4.43 15.10 23.32
CA ILE A 392 -5.39 16.17 23.01
C ILE A 392 -6.04 15.94 21.65
N ARG A 393 -5.25 15.55 20.64
CA ARG A 393 -5.74 15.26 19.29
C ARG A 393 -6.67 14.06 19.24
N ASP A 394 -6.38 13.03 20.00
CA ASP A 394 -7.23 11.83 20.11
C ASP A 394 -8.59 12.17 20.72
N LYS A 395 -8.60 13.03 21.73
CA LYS A 395 -9.82 13.42 22.45
C LYS A 395 -10.67 14.48 21.74
N PHE A 396 -10.04 15.45 21.10
CA PHE A 396 -10.70 16.64 20.55
C PHE A 396 -10.59 16.79 19.03
N GLY A 397 -9.94 15.83 18.36
CA GLY A 397 -9.66 15.86 16.92
C GLY A 397 -8.31 16.48 16.58
N ARG A 398 -7.79 16.12 15.41
CA ARG A 398 -6.44 16.50 14.94
C ARG A 398 -6.18 17.99 14.87
N ASP A 399 -7.21 18.79 14.63
CA ASP A 399 -7.12 20.23 14.49
C ASP A 399 -7.14 20.98 15.83
N ALA A 400 -7.33 20.27 16.96
CA ALA A 400 -7.43 20.89 18.29
C ALA A 400 -6.12 21.56 18.73
N ILE A 401 -4.97 21.03 18.28
CA ILE A 401 -3.65 21.58 18.57
C ILE A 401 -2.69 21.37 17.40
N ALA A 402 -1.99 22.43 17.01
CA ALA A 402 -1.00 22.39 15.92
C ALA A 402 0.17 23.34 16.22
N PRO A 403 1.36 23.08 15.64
CA PRO A 403 2.47 24.01 15.70
C PRO A 403 2.08 25.39 15.13
N ALA A 404 2.47 26.48 15.81
CA ALA A 404 2.12 27.87 15.41
C ALA A 404 2.56 28.19 13.97
N SER A 405 3.67 27.61 13.49
CA SER A 405 4.17 27.76 12.11
C SER A 405 3.27 27.16 11.04
N THR A 406 2.30 26.32 11.41
CA THR A 406 1.36 25.68 10.46
C THR A 406 -0.05 26.32 10.48
N VAL A 407 -0.31 27.26 11.39
CA VAL A 407 -1.66 27.87 11.61
C VAL A 407 -2.07 28.80 10.47
N HIS A 408 -1.13 29.38 9.72
CA HIS A 408 -1.42 30.37 8.67
C HIS A 408 -1.58 29.82 7.25
N ARG A 409 -1.53 28.51 7.06
CA ARG A 409 -1.95 27.92 5.78
C ARG A 409 -3.46 27.82 5.76
N ASP A 410 -4.08 28.32 4.69
CA ASP A 410 -5.52 28.25 4.47
C ASP A 410 -6.03 26.81 4.66
N ARG A 411 -6.37 26.48 5.91
CA ARG A 411 -6.99 25.22 6.31
C ARG A 411 -8.44 25.10 5.83
N ALA A 412 -8.96 26.14 5.21
CA ALA A 412 -10.34 26.17 4.72
C ALA A 412 -10.63 25.12 3.65
N GLU A 413 -9.62 24.68 2.88
CA GLU A 413 -9.80 23.74 1.79
C GLU A 413 -9.55 22.26 2.16
N VAL A 414 -8.90 21.98 3.31
CA VAL A 414 -8.59 20.61 3.75
C VAL A 414 -9.68 20.02 4.67
N LYS A 415 -10.64 20.83 5.11
CA LYS A 415 -11.61 20.49 6.16
C LYS A 415 -12.67 19.43 5.82
N ALA A 416 -12.79 18.98 4.58
CA ALA A 416 -13.86 18.04 4.20
C ALA A 416 -13.53 16.55 4.39
N GLU A 417 -12.26 16.13 4.54
CA GLU A 417 -11.89 14.72 4.31
C GLU A 417 -11.37 13.91 5.51
N GLN A 418 -11.17 14.48 6.69
CA GLN A 418 -10.50 13.73 7.77
C GLN A 418 -11.16 13.83 9.15
N ARG A 419 -12.42 13.51 9.27
CA ARG A 419 -12.96 13.10 10.57
C ARG A 419 -12.81 11.58 10.70
N LEU A 420 -11.68 11.13 11.27
CA LEU A 420 -11.56 9.77 11.80
C LEU A 420 -12.37 9.72 13.12
N PRO A 421 -13.25 8.72 13.31
CA PRO A 421 -13.72 8.39 14.64
C PRO A 421 -12.53 7.89 15.49
N PRO A 422 -12.58 8.02 16.82
CA PRO A 422 -11.55 7.51 17.70
C PRO A 422 -11.34 6.00 17.43
N VAL A 423 -10.10 5.58 17.48
CA VAL A 423 -9.72 4.18 17.38
C VAL A 423 -10.00 3.57 18.74
N ASP A 424 -11.03 2.73 18.84
CA ASP A 424 -11.20 1.80 19.95
C ASP A 424 -10.33 0.55 19.74
#